data_e9d40625a20f975aa576522203787f31
#
_entry.id   e9d40625a20f975aa576522203787f31
#
_cell.length_a   1.000
_cell.length_b   1.000
_cell.length_c   1.000
_cell.angle_alpha   90.00
_cell.angle_beta   90.00
_cell.angle_gamma   90.00
#
_symmetry.space_group_name_H-M   'P 1'
#
loop_
_entity.id
_entity.type
_entity.pdbx_description
1 polymer ?
#
loop_
_entity_poly.entity_id
_entity_poly.type
_entity_poly.pdbx_seq_one_letter_code
_entity_poly.pdbx_strand_id
1 'polypeptide(L)'
;MAVNNQLVNQDNKKPSVGATIATFLSGEAVKKNIADVVGKTNSTRFVTSIVSAVQNTPALKECTNVSIFSAALLGQGLELSPSPQLGQFYMVPFEDKKAGIKQATFVLGYKGYIQLAIRSGQYKRLNVMAIKEGELQYFDPLSEEISVNLMVDNWDAREKAKTIGYYAFFELTNGFKKAMYWSIDQMINHADKYSPAFSKNATNGKYPKVSYADYLAGNYDKKDAWLYSSFWYKDFDGMAYKTMLRQLIGKWGPMSISMQNAFAADNAVVDQNGFPVTYPEQEEAEMPTVDTTATEETVQEQQAPDQQQDINDILFN
;
A
#
# COMPACT_ATOMS: atom_id res chain seq x y z
N MET A 1 9.47 31.65 1.01
CA MET A 1 10.92 31.46 1.16
C MET A 1 11.31 30.20 0.40
N ALA A 2 12.14 30.31 -0.64
CA ALA A 2 12.57 29.14 -1.42
C ALA A 2 13.50 28.29 -0.54
N VAL A 3 13.12 27.06 -0.25
CA VAL A 3 13.99 26.08 0.41
C VAL A 3 15.07 25.69 -0.56
N ASN A 4 16.30 26.04 -0.27
CA ASN A 4 17.47 25.76 -1.09
C ASN A 4 17.77 24.25 -1.00
N ASN A 5 17.34 23.48 -1.99
CA ASN A 5 17.35 22.02 -1.99
C ASN A 5 18.73 21.51 -2.41
N GLN A 6 19.74 21.69 -1.54
CA GLN A 6 21.13 21.25 -1.79
C GLN A 6 21.27 19.71 -1.92
N LEU A 7 20.28 18.94 -1.48
CA LEU A 7 20.30 17.48 -1.59
C LEU A 7 19.93 16.99 -2.99
N VAL A 8 19.13 17.74 -3.75
CA VAL A 8 18.73 17.38 -5.13
C VAL A 8 19.91 17.46 -6.11
N ASN A 9 20.89 18.32 -5.84
CA ASN A 9 22.06 18.46 -6.73
C ASN A 9 23.15 17.37 -6.53
N GLN A 10 23.03 16.48 -5.54
CA GLN A 10 23.96 15.37 -5.36
C GLN A 10 23.59 14.11 -6.16
N ASP A 11 22.33 13.97 -6.60
CA ASP A 11 21.85 12.76 -7.29
C ASP A 11 22.29 12.64 -8.76
N ASN A 12 22.82 13.69 -9.37
CA ASN A 12 23.36 13.65 -10.74
C ASN A 12 24.82 13.16 -10.83
N LYS A 13 25.49 12.88 -9.72
CA LYS A 13 26.74 12.14 -9.73
C LYS A 13 26.40 10.65 -9.58
N LYS A 14 26.88 9.82 -10.54
CA LYS A 14 26.86 8.35 -10.40
C LYS A 14 27.13 8.01 -8.94
N PRO A 15 26.29 7.17 -8.30
CA PRO A 15 26.46 6.85 -6.89
C PRO A 15 27.89 6.39 -6.69
N SER A 16 28.62 7.07 -5.81
CA SER A 16 29.95 6.64 -5.42
C SER A 16 29.78 5.28 -4.76
N VAL A 17 30.22 4.23 -5.48
CA VAL A 17 30.26 2.86 -4.99
C VAL A 17 31.04 2.90 -3.66
N GLY A 18 30.35 2.76 -2.50
CA GLY A 18 31.04 2.54 -1.24
C GLY A 18 30.55 3.22 0.03
N ALA A 19 29.70 4.25 -0.02
CA ALA A 19 29.18 4.81 1.23
C ALA A 19 28.06 3.91 1.77
N THR A 20 28.28 3.31 2.94
CA THR A 20 27.22 2.54 3.63
C THR A 20 26.08 3.50 4.02
N ILE A 21 24.88 2.96 4.19
CA ILE A 21 23.73 3.75 4.70
C ILE A 21 24.07 4.44 6.04
N ALA A 22 24.86 3.80 6.89
CA ALA A 22 25.31 4.37 8.17
C ALA A 22 26.19 5.63 7.96
N THR A 23 27.12 5.57 7.00
CA THR A 23 27.95 6.71 6.63
C THR A 23 27.12 7.84 6.04
N PHE A 24 26.16 7.53 5.18
CA PHE A 24 25.23 8.52 4.60
C PHE A 24 24.42 9.22 5.72
N LEU A 25 23.81 8.46 6.63
CA LEU A 25 23.02 9.00 7.74
C LEU A 25 23.86 9.80 8.76
N SER A 26 25.18 9.60 8.79
CA SER A 26 26.09 10.36 9.66
C SER A 26 26.51 11.71 9.08
N GLY A 27 26.18 12.01 7.81
CA GLY A 27 26.45 13.30 7.16
C GLY A 27 25.73 14.46 7.84
N GLU A 28 26.39 15.60 8.01
CA GLU A 28 25.85 16.74 8.79
C GLU A 28 24.51 17.28 8.23
N ALA A 29 24.37 17.36 6.90
CA ALA A 29 23.13 17.81 6.26
C ALA A 29 21.97 16.82 6.53
N VAL A 30 22.26 15.51 6.48
CA VAL A 30 21.26 14.45 6.74
C VAL A 30 20.87 14.44 8.21
N LYS A 31 21.85 14.54 9.13
CA LYS A 31 21.59 14.65 10.58
C LYS A 31 20.71 15.83 10.92
N LYS A 32 20.98 16.99 10.29
CA LYS A 32 20.15 18.17 10.49
C LYS A 32 18.72 17.92 10.01
N ASN A 33 18.55 17.37 8.80
CA ASN A 33 17.22 17.04 8.28
C ASN A 33 16.48 16.05 9.21
N ILE A 34 17.16 15.00 9.68
CA ILE A 34 16.59 14.05 10.64
C ILE A 34 16.16 14.80 11.92
N ALA A 35 17.00 15.65 12.48
CA ALA A 35 16.70 16.39 13.71
C ALA A 35 15.50 17.35 13.53
N ASP A 36 15.37 17.96 12.35
CA ASP A 36 14.30 18.89 12.04
C ASP A 36 12.94 18.16 11.87
N VAL A 37 12.95 16.94 11.28
CA VAL A 37 11.72 16.17 10.99
C VAL A 37 11.31 15.29 12.17
N VAL A 38 12.26 14.56 12.77
CA VAL A 38 12.02 13.52 13.79
C VAL A 38 12.18 14.07 15.22
N GLY A 39 12.85 15.21 15.34
CA GLY A 39 13.27 15.78 16.60
C GLY A 39 14.56 15.16 17.12
N LYS A 40 15.35 15.96 17.84
CA LYS A 40 16.68 15.55 18.35
C LYS A 40 16.63 14.27 19.22
N THR A 41 15.61 14.16 20.06
CA THR A 41 15.45 13.05 20.99
C THR A 41 15.25 11.70 20.29
N ASN A 42 14.56 11.70 19.14
CA ASN A 42 14.22 10.49 18.39
C ASN A 42 15.22 10.15 17.28
N SER A 43 16.12 11.08 16.94
CA SER A 43 17.07 10.96 15.82
C SER A 43 17.91 9.68 15.88
N THR A 44 18.47 9.37 17.04
CA THR A 44 19.30 8.16 17.23
C THR A 44 18.47 6.89 17.00
N ARG A 45 17.26 6.81 17.55
CA ARG A 45 16.37 5.67 17.37
C ARG A 45 15.96 5.51 15.90
N PHE A 46 15.69 6.60 15.22
CA PHE A 46 15.35 6.60 13.79
C PHE A 46 16.52 6.05 12.94
N VAL A 47 17.73 6.59 13.12
CA VAL A 47 18.93 6.11 12.42
C VAL A 47 19.18 4.62 12.68
N THR A 48 19.10 4.19 13.95
CA THR A 48 19.28 2.78 14.32
C THR A 48 18.24 1.89 13.64
N SER A 49 16.97 2.34 13.54
CA SER A 49 15.92 1.56 12.91
C SER A 49 16.14 1.36 11.41
N ILE A 50 16.65 2.38 10.70
CA ILE A 50 17.01 2.28 9.28
C ILE A 50 18.17 1.31 9.07
N VAL A 51 19.25 1.47 9.85
CA VAL A 51 20.43 0.59 9.77
C VAL A 51 20.01 -0.87 10.01
N SER A 52 19.20 -1.12 11.03
CA SER A 52 18.67 -2.45 11.33
C SER A 52 17.80 -3.00 10.18
N ALA A 53 16.94 -2.19 9.59
CA ALA A 53 16.10 -2.62 8.48
C ALA A 53 16.96 -3.03 7.25
N VAL A 54 18.01 -2.26 6.94
CA VAL A 54 18.96 -2.58 5.85
C VAL A 54 19.79 -3.84 6.17
N GLN A 55 20.15 -4.06 7.42
CA GLN A 55 20.85 -5.28 7.83
C GLN A 55 19.95 -6.52 7.68
N ASN A 56 18.67 -6.40 8.04
CA ASN A 56 17.70 -7.49 7.94
C ASN A 56 17.23 -7.76 6.50
N THR A 57 17.41 -6.79 5.60
CA THR A 57 17.08 -6.92 4.17
C THR A 57 18.30 -6.61 3.32
N PRO A 58 19.24 -7.56 3.12
CA PRO A 58 20.52 -7.30 2.46
C PRO A 58 20.43 -6.69 1.07
N ALA A 59 19.37 -6.98 0.32
CA ALA A 59 19.13 -6.42 -1.00
C ALA A 59 18.95 -4.88 -1.00
N LEU A 60 18.58 -4.27 0.13
CA LEU A 60 18.53 -2.81 0.28
C LEU A 60 19.92 -2.16 0.19
N LYS A 61 21.01 -2.89 0.44
CA LYS A 61 22.37 -2.35 0.33
C LYS A 61 22.73 -1.94 -1.12
N GLU A 62 22.00 -2.47 -2.09
CA GLU A 62 22.18 -2.15 -3.50
C GLU A 62 21.32 -0.94 -3.95
N CYS A 63 20.41 -0.49 -3.11
CA CYS A 63 19.56 0.67 -3.37
C CYS A 63 20.30 1.97 -3.08
N THR A 64 19.84 3.06 -3.72
CA THR A 64 20.35 4.40 -3.41
C THR A 64 20.03 4.75 -1.95
N ASN A 65 20.99 5.34 -1.24
CA ASN A 65 20.82 5.75 0.16
C ASN A 65 19.68 6.77 0.31
N VAL A 66 19.46 7.61 -0.69
CA VAL A 66 18.40 8.63 -0.71
C VAL A 66 17.03 7.95 -0.72
N SER A 67 16.80 6.95 -1.58
CA SER A 67 15.50 6.25 -1.62
C SER A 67 15.18 5.50 -0.32
N ILE A 68 16.18 4.88 0.31
CA ILE A 68 16.03 4.25 1.62
C ILE A 68 15.64 5.30 2.67
N PHE A 69 16.33 6.41 2.68
CA PHE A 69 16.11 7.49 3.63
C PHE A 69 14.71 8.12 3.45
N SER A 70 14.32 8.42 2.21
CA SER A 70 12.99 8.99 1.89
C SER A 70 11.85 8.06 2.31
N ALA A 71 11.96 6.76 1.99
CA ALA A 71 10.95 5.77 2.41
C ALA A 71 10.85 5.66 3.94
N ALA A 72 11.99 5.72 4.64
CA ALA A 72 12.02 5.70 6.09
C ALA A 72 11.42 6.98 6.71
N LEU A 73 11.70 8.16 6.13
CA LEU A 73 11.13 9.45 6.57
C LEU A 73 9.61 9.45 6.42
N LEU A 74 9.09 8.96 5.29
CA LEU A 74 7.65 8.81 5.11
C LEU A 74 7.04 7.90 6.19
N GLY A 75 7.64 6.72 6.41
CA GLY A 75 7.20 5.80 7.46
C GLY A 75 7.19 6.47 8.84
N GLN A 76 8.20 7.25 9.16
CA GLN A 76 8.28 8.00 10.41
C GLN A 76 7.21 9.11 10.49
N GLY A 77 6.97 9.85 9.40
CA GLY A 77 5.90 10.85 9.32
C GLY A 77 4.51 10.26 9.50
N LEU A 78 4.34 9.00 9.11
CA LEU A 78 3.15 8.19 9.36
C LEU A 78 3.16 7.51 10.74
N GLU A 79 4.18 7.73 11.56
CA GLU A 79 4.40 7.07 12.86
C GLU A 79 4.36 5.53 12.76
N LEU A 80 4.91 5.00 11.68
CA LEU A 80 5.03 3.56 11.43
C LEU A 80 6.48 3.11 11.61
N SER A 81 6.67 1.89 12.09
CA SER A 81 7.99 1.31 12.29
C SER A 81 8.49 0.57 11.04
N PRO A 82 9.76 0.76 10.62
CA PRO A 82 10.37 0.00 9.54
C PRO A 82 10.77 -1.43 9.95
N SER A 83 10.52 -1.83 11.20
CA SER A 83 10.86 -3.17 11.68
C SER A 83 10.02 -4.23 10.97
N PRO A 84 10.63 -5.18 10.23
CA PRO A 84 9.90 -6.24 9.54
C PRO A 84 9.06 -7.10 10.50
N GLN A 85 9.47 -7.25 11.74
CA GLN A 85 8.73 -8.01 12.76
C GLN A 85 7.40 -7.36 13.13
N LEU A 86 7.33 -6.03 13.08
CA LEU A 86 6.09 -5.29 13.34
C LEU A 86 5.16 -5.30 12.13
N GLY A 87 5.68 -5.46 10.91
CA GLY A 87 4.89 -5.57 9.68
C GLY A 87 4.06 -4.33 9.35
N GLN A 88 4.49 -3.14 9.81
CA GLN A 88 3.75 -1.90 9.59
C GLN A 88 4.06 -1.29 8.22
N PHE A 89 5.33 -1.21 7.85
CA PHE A 89 5.76 -0.96 6.48
C PHE A 89 7.10 -1.62 6.19
N TYR A 90 7.41 -1.75 4.92
CA TYR A 90 8.63 -2.34 4.42
C TYR A 90 9.29 -1.41 3.41
N MET A 91 10.60 -1.49 3.34
CA MET A 91 11.38 -0.95 2.23
C MET A 91 11.73 -2.11 1.31
N VAL A 92 11.29 -2.05 0.05
CA VAL A 92 11.45 -3.14 -0.90
C VAL A 92 12.33 -2.68 -2.07
N PRO A 93 13.42 -3.40 -2.39
CA PRO A 93 14.26 -3.05 -3.54
C PRO A 93 13.50 -3.14 -4.84
N PHE A 94 13.63 -2.10 -5.66
CA PHE A 94 13.13 -2.01 -7.01
C PHE A 94 14.27 -1.62 -7.96
N GLU A 95 14.39 -2.31 -9.09
CA GLU A 95 15.36 -1.99 -10.14
C GLU A 95 14.69 -1.13 -11.21
N ASP A 96 15.07 0.15 -11.24
CA ASP A 96 14.72 1.03 -12.35
C ASP A 96 15.64 0.73 -13.54
N LYS A 97 15.15 -0.08 -14.47
CA LYS A 97 15.92 -0.49 -15.66
C LYS A 97 16.20 0.67 -16.61
N LYS A 98 15.37 1.73 -16.61
CA LYS A 98 15.55 2.92 -17.45
C LYS A 98 16.68 3.78 -16.91
N ALA A 99 16.73 3.98 -15.60
CA ALA A 99 17.77 4.74 -14.93
C ALA A 99 19.02 3.90 -14.62
N GLY A 100 18.95 2.56 -14.67
CA GLY A 100 20.04 1.65 -14.34
C GLY A 100 20.43 1.69 -12.86
N ILE A 101 19.47 1.99 -11.97
CA ILE A 101 19.70 2.10 -10.53
C ILE A 101 18.70 1.26 -9.74
N LYS A 102 19.10 0.83 -8.55
CA LYS A 102 18.17 0.22 -7.60
C LYS A 102 17.73 1.23 -6.57
N GLN A 103 16.44 1.26 -6.30
CA GLN A 103 15.80 2.18 -5.36
C GLN A 103 14.95 1.40 -4.35
N ALA A 104 14.77 1.96 -3.17
CA ALA A 104 13.85 1.42 -2.19
C ALA A 104 12.45 2.00 -2.42
N THR A 105 11.44 1.14 -2.55
CA THR A 105 10.04 1.53 -2.54
C THR A 105 9.49 1.48 -1.12
N PHE A 106 8.58 2.39 -0.80
CA PHE A 106 7.77 2.31 0.42
C PHE A 106 6.61 1.33 0.18
N VAL A 107 6.49 0.33 1.04
CA VAL A 107 5.42 -0.68 0.94
C VAL A 107 4.69 -0.76 2.27
N LEU A 108 3.44 -0.33 2.29
CA LEU A 108 2.61 -0.37 3.49
C LEU A 108 2.21 -1.82 3.81
N GLY A 109 2.49 -2.29 5.01
CA GLY A 109 2.07 -3.60 5.49
C GLY A 109 0.62 -3.61 5.99
N TYR A 110 -0.01 -4.78 6.08
CA TYR A 110 -1.39 -4.87 6.57
C TYR A 110 -1.54 -4.35 8.01
N LYS A 111 -0.54 -4.56 8.87
CA LYS A 111 -0.52 -3.99 10.23
C LYS A 111 -0.39 -2.47 10.23
N GLY A 112 0.23 -1.89 9.21
CA GLY A 112 0.27 -0.43 8.99
C GLY A 112 -1.11 0.12 8.67
N TYR A 113 -1.87 -0.53 7.78
CA TYR A 113 -3.28 -0.18 7.53
C TYR A 113 -4.10 -0.17 8.81
N ILE A 114 -3.94 -1.21 9.65
CA ILE A 114 -4.64 -1.31 10.94
C ILE A 114 -4.23 -0.15 11.87
N GLN A 115 -2.94 0.16 11.98
CA GLN A 115 -2.45 1.26 12.84
C GLN A 115 -3.01 2.61 12.40
N LEU A 116 -3.00 2.89 11.10
CA LEU A 116 -3.55 4.13 10.56
C LEU A 116 -5.07 4.24 10.80
N ALA A 117 -5.80 3.12 10.61
CA ALA A 117 -7.24 3.07 10.88
C ALA A 117 -7.56 3.30 12.37
N ILE A 118 -6.86 2.64 13.29
CA ILE A 118 -7.06 2.83 14.73
C ILE A 118 -6.80 4.28 15.12
N ARG A 119 -5.70 4.87 14.65
CA ARG A 119 -5.34 6.26 14.99
C ARG A 119 -6.28 7.31 14.40
N SER A 120 -7.01 7.00 13.33
CA SER A 120 -8.03 7.90 12.80
C SER A 120 -9.19 8.12 13.76
N GLY A 121 -9.41 7.21 14.74
CA GLY A 121 -10.52 7.24 15.69
C GLY A 121 -11.90 6.97 15.07
N GLN A 122 -11.97 6.67 13.76
CA GLN A 122 -13.24 6.49 13.04
C GLN A 122 -13.71 5.03 13.01
N TYR A 123 -12.79 4.08 13.21
CA TYR A 123 -13.06 2.65 13.15
C TYR A 123 -13.29 2.11 14.57
N LYS A 124 -14.53 1.69 14.84
CA LYS A 124 -14.92 1.04 16.10
C LYS A 124 -14.46 -0.42 16.13
N ARG A 125 -14.52 -1.10 14.99
CA ARG A 125 -14.03 -2.47 14.79
C ARG A 125 -13.38 -2.55 13.42
N LEU A 126 -12.30 -3.30 13.32
CA LEU A 126 -11.62 -3.63 12.07
C LEU A 126 -11.10 -5.06 12.21
N ASN A 127 -11.41 -5.91 11.26
CA ASN A 127 -10.94 -7.29 11.23
C ASN A 127 -10.57 -7.71 9.82
N VAL A 128 -9.58 -8.58 9.72
CA VAL A 128 -9.21 -9.30 8.50
C VAL A 128 -8.71 -10.68 8.89
N MET A 129 -9.18 -11.71 8.19
CA MET A 129 -8.81 -13.09 8.51
C MET A 129 -8.98 -14.02 7.31
N ALA A 130 -8.22 -15.12 7.32
CA ALA A 130 -8.43 -16.24 6.44
C ALA A 130 -9.62 -17.08 6.91
N ILE A 131 -10.44 -17.53 5.96
CA ILE A 131 -11.51 -18.49 6.16
C ILE A 131 -11.00 -19.85 5.70
N LYS A 132 -11.12 -20.85 6.54
CA LYS A 132 -10.62 -22.19 6.32
C LYS A 132 -11.69 -23.12 5.76
N GLU A 133 -11.26 -24.19 5.14
CA GLU A 133 -12.15 -25.23 4.63
C GLU A 133 -13.03 -25.78 5.76
N GLY A 134 -14.35 -25.85 5.51
CA GLY A 134 -15.36 -26.23 6.49
C GLY A 134 -15.88 -25.09 7.36
N GLU A 135 -15.28 -23.89 7.36
CA GLU A 135 -15.77 -22.76 8.16
C GLU A 135 -16.87 -21.97 7.46
N LEU A 136 -16.79 -21.78 6.12
CA LEU A 136 -17.79 -21.03 5.37
C LEU A 136 -19.08 -21.84 5.24
N GLN A 137 -20.17 -21.29 5.77
CA GLN A 137 -21.51 -21.88 5.65
C GLN A 137 -22.30 -21.26 4.51
N TYR A 138 -22.20 -19.94 4.36
CA TYR A 138 -22.96 -19.17 3.39
C TYR A 138 -22.29 -17.83 3.11
N PHE A 139 -22.38 -17.39 1.86
CA PHE A 139 -22.03 -16.03 1.45
C PHE A 139 -22.94 -15.58 0.29
N ASP A 140 -23.63 -14.46 0.48
CA ASP A 140 -24.37 -13.78 -0.57
C ASP A 140 -23.64 -12.50 -1.01
N PRO A 141 -23.10 -12.45 -2.24
CA PRO A 141 -22.41 -11.29 -2.72
C PRO A 141 -23.30 -10.05 -2.96
N LEU A 142 -24.62 -10.21 -3.02
CA LEU A 142 -25.57 -9.10 -3.23
C LEU A 142 -25.86 -8.35 -1.94
N SER A 143 -26.16 -9.10 -0.88
CA SER A 143 -26.43 -8.52 0.46
C SER A 143 -25.18 -8.39 1.29
N GLU A 144 -24.06 -9.03 0.86
CA GLU A 144 -22.81 -9.16 1.62
C GLU A 144 -22.99 -9.92 2.95
N GLU A 145 -24.07 -10.67 3.07
CA GLU A 145 -24.28 -11.54 4.22
C GLU A 145 -23.34 -12.73 4.17
N ILE A 146 -22.62 -12.94 5.26
CA ILE A 146 -21.72 -14.07 5.43
C ILE A 146 -22.00 -14.79 6.74
N SER A 147 -22.05 -16.11 6.69
CA SER A 147 -22.12 -16.97 7.85
C SER A 147 -20.93 -17.91 7.88
N VAL A 148 -20.22 -17.90 8.98
CA VAL A 148 -19.05 -18.76 9.21
C VAL A 148 -19.16 -19.46 10.56
N ASN A 149 -18.77 -20.72 10.58
CA ASN A 149 -18.61 -21.50 11.81
C ASN A 149 -17.11 -21.75 12.02
N LEU A 150 -16.47 -20.85 12.75
CA LEU A 150 -15.02 -20.92 12.98
C LEU A 150 -14.66 -22.10 13.86
N MET A 151 -13.57 -22.80 13.54
CA MET A 151 -13.00 -23.89 14.34
C MET A 151 -12.26 -23.35 15.57
N VAL A 152 -12.99 -22.65 16.48
CA VAL A 152 -12.39 -21.99 17.64
C VAL A 152 -11.96 -22.95 18.74
N ASP A 153 -12.56 -24.14 18.78
CA ASP A 153 -12.28 -25.16 19.79
C ASP A 153 -11.08 -26.06 19.43
N ASN A 154 -10.56 -25.95 18.20
CA ASN A 154 -9.42 -26.75 17.73
C ASN A 154 -8.52 -25.92 16.80
N TRP A 155 -7.68 -25.09 17.40
CA TRP A 155 -6.76 -24.22 16.66
C TRP A 155 -5.72 -24.98 15.85
N ASP A 156 -5.23 -26.13 16.34
CA ASP A 156 -4.26 -26.96 15.61
C ASP A 156 -4.85 -27.53 14.32
N ALA A 157 -6.11 -27.94 14.35
CA ALA A 157 -6.82 -28.38 13.14
C ALA A 157 -7.05 -27.20 12.19
N ARG A 158 -7.42 -26.04 12.74
CA ARG A 158 -7.65 -24.82 11.95
C ARG A 158 -6.40 -24.37 11.23
N GLU A 159 -5.22 -24.36 11.88
CA GLU A 159 -3.95 -23.97 11.24
C GLU A 159 -3.60 -24.89 10.08
N LYS A 160 -3.88 -26.17 10.20
CA LYS A 160 -3.62 -27.18 9.15
C LYS A 160 -4.62 -27.16 8.03
N ALA A 161 -5.83 -26.64 8.28
CA ALA A 161 -6.90 -26.60 7.29
C ALA A 161 -6.55 -25.61 6.15
N LYS A 162 -6.95 -25.98 4.92
CA LYS A 162 -6.72 -25.17 3.72
C LYS A 162 -7.46 -23.84 3.81
N THR A 163 -6.81 -22.76 3.45
CA THR A 163 -7.47 -21.46 3.25
C THR A 163 -8.32 -21.51 1.99
N ILE A 164 -9.62 -21.17 2.10
CA ILE A 164 -10.55 -21.12 0.97
C ILE A 164 -10.93 -19.70 0.57
N GLY A 165 -10.63 -18.72 1.40
CA GLY A 165 -10.89 -17.32 1.12
C GLY A 165 -10.46 -16.40 2.25
N TYR A 166 -10.74 -15.13 2.06
CA TYR A 166 -10.36 -14.05 2.98
C TYR A 166 -11.57 -13.17 3.25
N TYR A 167 -11.74 -12.83 4.51
CA TYR A 167 -12.77 -11.95 5.01
C TYR A 167 -12.17 -10.69 5.57
N ALA A 168 -12.76 -9.53 5.27
CA ALA A 168 -12.44 -8.27 5.93
C ALA A 168 -13.73 -7.54 6.30
N PHE A 169 -13.69 -6.83 7.42
CA PHE A 169 -14.84 -6.14 8.00
C PHE A 169 -14.40 -4.89 8.73
N PHE A 170 -15.22 -3.84 8.66
CA PHE A 170 -15.15 -2.76 9.63
C PHE A 170 -16.54 -2.33 10.10
N GLU A 171 -16.57 -1.75 11.30
CA GLU A 171 -17.68 -0.98 11.86
C GLU A 171 -17.14 0.39 12.25
N LEU A 172 -17.74 1.45 11.72
CA LEU A 172 -17.39 2.81 12.07
C LEU A 172 -18.06 3.26 13.38
N THR A 173 -17.55 4.35 13.96
CA THR A 173 -18.12 4.93 15.18
C THR A 173 -19.55 5.44 15.01
N ASN A 174 -19.97 5.78 13.77
CA ASN A 174 -21.34 6.17 13.43
C ASN A 174 -22.28 4.96 13.20
N GLY A 175 -21.78 3.72 13.35
CA GLY A 175 -22.55 2.51 13.17
C GLY A 175 -22.56 1.94 11.74
N PHE A 176 -21.99 2.61 10.74
CA PHE A 176 -21.87 2.05 9.40
C PHE A 176 -20.97 0.80 9.42
N LYS A 177 -21.40 -0.24 8.74
CA LYS A 177 -20.69 -1.52 8.65
C LYS A 177 -20.46 -1.88 7.20
N LYS A 178 -19.31 -2.47 6.94
CA LYS A 178 -18.99 -3.03 5.62
C LYS A 178 -18.20 -4.31 5.79
N ALA A 179 -18.61 -5.34 5.07
CA ALA A 179 -17.93 -6.62 4.97
C ALA A 179 -17.48 -6.87 3.53
N MET A 180 -16.45 -7.67 3.36
CA MET A 180 -15.97 -8.15 2.07
C MET A 180 -15.41 -9.55 2.24
N TYR A 181 -15.79 -10.44 1.33
CA TYR A 181 -15.22 -11.78 1.22
C TYR A 181 -14.72 -12.01 -0.20
N TRP A 182 -13.52 -12.53 -0.33
CA TRP A 182 -12.96 -13.01 -1.58
C TRP A 182 -12.55 -14.47 -1.42
N SER A 183 -12.91 -15.30 -2.40
CA SER A 183 -12.39 -16.66 -2.46
C SER A 183 -10.87 -16.66 -2.71
N ILE A 184 -10.23 -17.80 -2.42
CA ILE A 184 -8.80 -17.97 -2.71
C ILE A 184 -8.51 -17.78 -4.21
N ASP A 185 -9.40 -18.21 -5.10
CA ASP A 185 -9.23 -18.05 -6.54
C ASP A 185 -9.33 -16.59 -6.97
N GLN A 186 -10.27 -15.82 -6.39
CA GLN A 186 -10.34 -14.37 -6.62
C GLN A 186 -9.07 -13.67 -6.16
N MET A 187 -8.51 -14.06 -5.02
CA MET A 187 -7.26 -13.49 -4.50
C MET A 187 -6.07 -13.84 -5.39
N ILE A 188 -5.95 -15.10 -5.84
CA ILE A 188 -4.91 -15.57 -6.77
C ILE A 188 -5.01 -14.78 -8.09
N ASN A 189 -6.20 -14.65 -8.66
CA ASN A 189 -6.43 -13.91 -9.89
C ASN A 189 -6.08 -12.42 -9.76
N HIS A 190 -6.43 -11.82 -8.62
CA HIS A 190 -6.03 -10.45 -8.31
C HIS A 190 -4.50 -10.31 -8.23
N ALA A 191 -3.83 -11.23 -7.53
CA ALA A 191 -2.38 -11.22 -7.44
C ALA A 191 -1.70 -11.42 -8.80
N ASP A 192 -2.24 -12.33 -9.63
CA ASP A 192 -1.72 -12.57 -10.99
C ASP A 192 -1.89 -11.34 -11.88
N LYS A 193 -3.01 -10.62 -11.77
CA LYS A 193 -3.29 -9.41 -12.55
C LYS A 193 -2.44 -8.22 -12.12
N TYR A 194 -2.30 -7.98 -10.81
CA TYR A 194 -1.76 -6.72 -10.28
C TYR A 194 -0.36 -6.82 -9.66
N SER A 195 0.24 -8.00 -9.58
CA SER A 195 1.58 -8.16 -9.05
C SER A 195 2.52 -8.80 -10.06
N PRO A 196 3.38 -8.03 -10.76
CA PRO A 196 4.38 -8.58 -11.68
C PRO A 196 5.29 -9.62 -11.01
N ALA A 197 5.55 -9.48 -9.71
CA ALA A 197 6.34 -10.44 -8.95
C ALA A 197 5.62 -11.79 -8.74
N PHE A 198 4.30 -11.85 -8.90
CA PHE A 198 3.49 -13.07 -8.81
C PHE A 198 3.03 -13.58 -10.17
N SER A 199 2.66 -12.67 -11.07
CA SER A 199 2.09 -12.99 -12.37
C SER A 199 2.93 -13.98 -13.18
N LYS A 200 2.25 -14.94 -13.77
CA LYS A 200 2.87 -15.93 -14.69
C LYS A 200 3.40 -15.26 -15.95
N ASN A 201 2.76 -14.20 -16.40
CA ASN A 201 3.00 -13.56 -17.69
C ASN A 201 3.89 -12.31 -17.61
N ALA A 202 4.31 -11.90 -16.43
CA ALA A 202 5.04 -10.65 -16.21
C ALA A 202 6.35 -10.51 -17.00
N THR A 203 6.93 -11.63 -17.47
CA THR A 203 8.20 -11.64 -18.21
C THR A 203 8.00 -11.90 -19.70
N ASN A 204 6.79 -11.78 -20.24
CA ASN A 204 6.44 -12.11 -21.61
C ASN A 204 6.93 -13.52 -22.04
N GLY A 205 6.84 -14.48 -21.10
CA GLY A 205 7.25 -15.87 -21.33
C GLY A 205 8.75 -16.15 -21.24
N LYS A 206 9.59 -15.13 -20.99
CA LYS A 206 11.05 -15.34 -20.87
C LYS A 206 11.42 -16.19 -19.66
N TYR A 207 10.68 -16.05 -18.56
CA TYR A 207 10.85 -16.83 -17.33
C TYR A 207 9.46 -17.30 -16.86
N PRO A 208 8.93 -18.39 -17.44
CA PRO A 208 7.59 -18.86 -17.11
C PRO A 208 7.55 -19.36 -15.68
N LYS A 209 6.52 -18.94 -14.94
CA LYS A 209 6.25 -19.45 -13.59
C LYS A 209 5.19 -20.54 -13.66
N VAL A 210 5.29 -21.50 -12.74
CA VAL A 210 4.24 -22.50 -12.55
C VAL A 210 3.01 -21.87 -11.85
N SER A 211 1.90 -22.59 -11.83
CA SER A 211 0.72 -22.16 -11.08
C SER A 211 1.04 -22.06 -9.58
N TYR A 212 0.24 -21.26 -8.84
CA TYR A 212 0.41 -21.20 -7.39
C TYR A 212 0.19 -22.56 -6.72
N ALA A 213 -0.74 -23.36 -7.24
CA ALA A 213 -0.97 -24.72 -6.76
C ALA A 213 0.26 -25.64 -7.01
N ASP A 214 0.87 -25.55 -8.18
CA ASP A 214 2.10 -26.32 -8.49
C ASP A 214 3.27 -25.85 -7.62
N TYR A 215 3.38 -24.53 -7.37
CA TYR A 215 4.39 -24.00 -6.45
C TYR A 215 4.23 -24.60 -5.05
N LEU A 216 2.99 -24.60 -4.50
CA LEU A 216 2.71 -25.19 -3.18
C LEU A 216 2.98 -26.70 -3.14
N ALA A 217 2.76 -27.40 -4.24
CA ALA A 217 3.06 -28.82 -4.39
C ALA A 217 4.57 -29.10 -4.58
N GLY A 218 5.41 -28.06 -4.76
CA GLY A 218 6.84 -28.20 -5.05
C GLY A 218 7.16 -28.61 -6.49
N ASN A 219 6.20 -28.49 -7.40
CA ASN A 219 6.31 -28.88 -8.81
C ASN A 219 7.00 -27.80 -9.65
N TYR A 220 8.16 -27.34 -9.24
CA TYR A 220 8.98 -26.38 -10.01
C TYR A 220 10.46 -26.74 -9.94
N ASP A 221 11.23 -26.28 -10.94
CA ASP A 221 12.68 -26.52 -10.95
C ASP A 221 13.37 -25.72 -9.84
N LYS A 222 14.18 -26.37 -9.03
CA LYS A 222 14.89 -25.73 -7.89
C LYS A 222 15.84 -24.61 -8.34
N LYS A 223 16.37 -24.65 -9.58
CA LYS A 223 17.18 -23.55 -10.14
C LYS A 223 16.35 -22.28 -10.38
N ASP A 224 15.04 -22.40 -10.51
CA ASP A 224 14.12 -21.31 -10.73
C ASP A 224 13.49 -20.77 -9.43
N ALA A 225 13.94 -21.26 -8.26
CA ALA A 225 13.43 -20.83 -6.95
C ALA A 225 13.50 -19.31 -6.74
N TRP A 226 14.42 -18.61 -7.39
CA TRP A 226 14.54 -17.15 -7.35
C TRP A 226 13.31 -16.42 -7.92
N LEU A 227 12.55 -17.05 -8.85
CA LEU A 227 11.31 -16.52 -9.40
C LEU A 227 10.19 -16.38 -8.35
N TYR A 228 10.28 -17.17 -7.28
CA TYR A 228 9.27 -17.27 -6.20
C TYR A 228 9.71 -16.54 -4.93
N SER A 229 10.53 -15.49 -5.08
CA SER A 229 11.10 -14.74 -3.95
C SER A 229 10.16 -13.68 -3.35
N SER A 230 9.06 -13.35 -4.02
CA SER A 230 8.11 -12.32 -3.55
C SER A 230 7.32 -12.76 -2.31
N PHE A 231 6.78 -11.78 -1.57
CA PHE A 231 5.92 -12.07 -0.43
C PHE A 231 4.63 -12.80 -0.79
N TRP A 232 4.13 -12.68 -2.01
CA TRP A 232 3.01 -13.49 -2.50
C TRP A 232 3.28 -15.00 -2.48
N TYR A 233 4.53 -15.41 -2.52
CA TYR A 233 4.92 -16.83 -2.36
C TYR A 233 5.34 -17.17 -0.93
N LYS A 234 5.97 -16.24 -0.20
CA LYS A 234 6.52 -16.48 1.14
C LYS A 234 5.50 -16.31 2.26
N ASP A 235 4.55 -15.39 2.08
CA ASP A 235 3.52 -15.01 3.06
C ASP A 235 2.26 -14.58 2.30
N PHE A 236 1.60 -15.54 1.66
CA PHE A 236 0.40 -15.29 0.86
C PHE A 236 -0.71 -14.67 1.71
N ASP A 237 -0.94 -15.18 2.93
CA ASP A 237 -1.97 -14.68 3.82
C ASP A 237 -1.71 -13.21 4.20
N GLY A 238 -0.47 -12.83 4.50
CA GLY A 238 -0.10 -11.45 4.80
C GLY A 238 -0.36 -10.49 3.62
N MET A 239 -0.07 -10.94 2.40
CA MET A 239 -0.38 -10.17 1.18
C MET A 239 -1.88 -10.10 0.90
N ALA A 240 -2.60 -11.19 1.13
CA ALA A 240 -4.06 -11.23 1.02
C ALA A 240 -4.73 -10.30 2.05
N TYR A 241 -4.27 -10.30 3.30
CA TYR A 241 -4.77 -9.36 4.33
C TYR A 241 -4.53 -7.91 3.94
N LYS A 242 -3.34 -7.60 3.41
CA LYS A 242 -3.03 -6.27 2.87
C LYS A 242 -4.02 -5.89 1.77
N THR A 243 -4.22 -6.77 0.80
CA THR A 243 -5.13 -6.55 -0.34
C THR A 243 -6.56 -6.34 0.13
N MET A 244 -7.08 -7.19 1.02
CA MET A 244 -8.43 -7.08 1.56
C MET A 244 -8.64 -5.74 2.30
N LEU A 245 -7.70 -5.35 3.17
CA LEU A 245 -7.79 -4.08 3.90
C LEU A 245 -7.67 -2.88 2.96
N ARG A 246 -6.76 -2.92 1.98
CA ARG A 246 -6.63 -1.87 0.97
C ARG A 246 -7.93 -1.68 0.19
N GLN A 247 -8.53 -2.77 -0.30
CA GLN A 247 -9.78 -2.73 -1.05
C GLN A 247 -10.94 -2.24 -0.17
N LEU A 248 -11.08 -2.78 1.05
CA LEU A 248 -12.18 -2.45 1.94
C LEU A 248 -12.11 -0.98 2.40
N ILE A 249 -10.95 -0.54 2.89
CA ILE A 249 -10.76 0.82 3.40
C ILE A 249 -10.75 1.83 2.24
N GLY A 250 -10.04 1.53 1.15
CA GLY A 250 -9.90 2.44 0.03
C GLY A 250 -11.21 2.75 -0.69
N LYS A 251 -12.16 1.79 -0.72
CA LYS A 251 -13.46 1.98 -1.39
C LYS A 251 -14.56 2.49 -0.45
N TRP A 252 -14.52 2.10 0.81
CA TRP A 252 -15.68 2.26 1.71
C TRP A 252 -15.34 2.94 3.03
N GLY A 253 -14.06 2.97 3.40
CA GLY A 253 -13.65 3.51 4.68
C GLY A 253 -13.30 4.99 4.63
N PRO A 254 -13.56 5.74 5.70
CA PRO A 254 -13.04 7.10 5.82
C PRO A 254 -11.51 7.06 5.97
N MET A 255 -10.83 7.93 5.26
CA MET A 255 -9.37 8.03 5.32
C MET A 255 -8.94 9.40 5.86
N SER A 256 -8.12 9.38 6.92
CA SER A 256 -7.38 10.58 7.35
C SER A 256 -6.36 10.99 6.29
N ILE A 257 -5.88 12.24 6.35
CA ILE A 257 -4.83 12.74 5.43
C ILE A 257 -3.60 11.83 5.45
N SER A 258 -3.16 11.41 6.65
CA SER A 258 -2.04 10.49 6.79
C SER A 258 -2.29 9.14 6.09
N MET A 259 -3.52 8.65 6.15
CA MET A 259 -3.93 7.41 5.52
C MET A 259 -3.97 7.56 3.99
N GLN A 260 -4.50 8.66 3.47
CA GLN A 260 -4.48 8.98 2.03
C GLN A 260 -3.06 9.03 1.48
N ASN A 261 -2.16 9.73 2.20
CA ASN A 261 -0.75 9.81 1.82
C ASN A 261 -0.07 8.43 1.81
N ALA A 262 -0.36 7.60 2.81
CA ALA A 262 0.18 6.23 2.88
C ALA A 262 -0.33 5.35 1.73
N PHE A 263 -1.62 5.47 1.37
CA PHE A 263 -2.20 4.76 0.24
C PHE A 263 -1.61 5.20 -1.10
N ALA A 264 -1.41 6.51 -1.29
CA ALA A 264 -0.80 7.06 -2.50
C ALA A 264 0.67 6.62 -2.65
N ALA A 265 1.41 6.56 -1.56
CA ALA A 265 2.82 6.18 -1.58
C ALA A 265 3.07 4.66 -1.56
N ASP A 266 2.02 3.83 -1.36
CA ASP A 266 2.17 2.39 -1.28
C ASP A 266 2.68 1.81 -2.61
N ASN A 267 3.77 1.07 -2.54
CA ASN A 267 4.56 0.51 -3.65
C ASN A 267 5.29 1.56 -4.53
N ALA A 268 5.45 2.81 -4.07
CA ALA A 268 6.17 3.83 -4.80
C ALA A 268 7.60 4.04 -4.28
N VAL A 269 8.49 4.51 -5.16
CA VAL A 269 9.67 5.26 -4.76
C VAL A 269 9.20 6.66 -4.40
N VAL A 270 9.57 7.14 -3.21
CA VAL A 270 9.13 8.45 -2.72
C VAL A 270 10.29 9.43 -2.65
N ASP A 271 10.01 10.72 -2.84
CA ASP A 271 10.96 11.79 -2.63
C ASP A 271 11.16 12.10 -1.13
N GLN A 272 12.00 13.09 -0.81
CA GLN A 272 12.30 13.49 0.56
C GLN A 272 11.10 14.11 1.30
N ASN A 273 10.06 14.53 0.57
CA ASN A 273 8.83 15.06 1.13
C ASN A 273 7.76 13.97 1.29
N GLY A 274 8.06 12.72 0.91
CA GLY A 274 7.17 11.58 0.96
C GLY A 274 6.18 11.50 -0.21
N PHE A 275 6.37 12.31 -1.26
CA PHE A 275 5.53 12.22 -2.47
C PHE A 275 6.02 11.10 -3.39
N PRO A 276 5.09 10.34 -3.99
CA PRO A 276 5.44 9.34 -4.98
C PRO A 276 6.12 9.97 -6.20
N VAL A 277 7.27 9.43 -6.60
CA VAL A 277 8.03 9.89 -7.78
C VAL A 277 7.97 8.85 -8.89
N THR A 278 8.11 7.58 -8.53
CA THR A 278 8.13 6.48 -9.49
C THR A 278 7.40 5.30 -8.88
N TYR A 279 6.46 4.76 -9.63
CA TYR A 279 5.89 3.45 -9.31
C TYR A 279 6.70 2.40 -10.10
N PRO A 280 7.12 1.29 -9.47
CA PRO A 280 7.53 0.12 -10.22
C PRO A 280 6.47 -0.16 -11.27
N GLU A 281 6.87 -0.39 -12.54
CA GLU A 281 5.93 -0.67 -13.63
C GLU A 281 4.95 -1.78 -13.18
N GLN A 282 3.90 -1.36 -12.53
CA GLN A 282 2.66 -2.09 -12.38
C GLN A 282 1.80 -1.55 -13.50
N GLU A 283 1.37 -2.41 -14.40
CA GLU A 283 0.21 -2.09 -15.21
C GLU A 283 -0.82 -1.48 -14.26
N GLU A 284 -1.34 -0.33 -14.62
CA GLU A 284 -2.18 0.57 -13.86
C GLU A 284 -3.09 -0.18 -12.90
N ALA A 285 -2.72 -0.21 -11.62
CA ALA A 285 -3.72 -0.47 -10.61
C ALA A 285 -4.70 0.68 -10.77
N GLU A 286 -5.89 0.40 -11.31
CA GLU A 286 -6.99 1.32 -11.33
C GLU A 286 -7.12 1.93 -9.93
N MET A 287 -6.50 3.09 -9.75
CA MET A 287 -6.95 3.98 -8.70
C MET A 287 -8.44 4.15 -8.98
N PRO A 288 -9.33 4.11 -7.98
CA PRO A 288 -10.69 4.49 -8.21
C PRO A 288 -10.63 5.90 -8.81
N THR A 289 -10.74 5.97 -10.13
CA THR A 289 -11.07 7.20 -10.82
C THR A 289 -12.38 7.62 -10.20
N VAL A 290 -12.33 8.66 -9.40
CA VAL A 290 -13.53 9.48 -9.19
C VAL A 290 -13.90 9.90 -10.61
N ASP A 291 -14.93 9.28 -11.16
CA ASP A 291 -15.54 9.71 -12.40
C ASP A 291 -16.05 11.14 -12.19
N THR A 292 -15.17 12.09 -12.37
CA THR A 292 -15.52 13.49 -12.64
C THR A 292 -15.74 13.62 -14.13
N THR A 293 -16.60 12.81 -14.70
CA THR A 293 -17.37 13.19 -15.87
C THR A 293 -18.53 14.04 -15.35
N ALA A 294 -18.21 15.25 -14.92
CA ALA A 294 -19.14 16.34 -15.07
C ALA A 294 -19.36 16.46 -16.57
N THR A 295 -20.45 15.88 -17.04
CA THR A 295 -21.01 16.20 -18.33
C THR A 295 -21.24 17.72 -18.32
N GLU A 296 -20.43 18.47 -19.05
CA GLU A 296 -20.77 19.82 -19.42
C GLU A 296 -22.06 19.70 -20.26
N GLU A 297 -23.22 19.76 -19.60
CA GLU A 297 -24.45 20.08 -20.25
C GLU A 297 -24.27 21.51 -20.77
N THR A 298 -24.05 21.60 -22.07
CA THR A 298 -24.20 22.84 -22.86
C THR A 298 -25.59 23.37 -22.59
N VAL A 299 -25.68 24.35 -21.69
CA VAL A 299 -26.88 25.16 -21.52
C VAL A 299 -27.02 25.94 -22.82
N GLN A 300 -27.89 25.46 -23.71
CA GLN A 300 -28.39 26.25 -24.81
C GLN A 300 -29.19 27.38 -24.18
N GLU A 301 -28.70 28.58 -24.37
CA GLU A 301 -29.33 29.84 -24.07
C GLU A 301 -30.62 29.95 -24.92
N GLN A 302 -31.76 29.53 -24.34
CA GLN A 302 -33.06 29.88 -24.92
C GLN A 302 -33.36 31.30 -24.49
N GLN A 303 -33.37 32.20 -25.50
CA GLN A 303 -33.84 33.56 -25.39
C GLN A 303 -35.27 33.55 -24.84
N ALA A 304 -35.46 34.11 -23.64
CA ALA A 304 -36.76 34.41 -23.10
C ALA A 304 -37.29 35.68 -23.74
N PRO A 305 -38.60 35.74 -24.11
CA PRO A 305 -39.20 36.95 -24.64
C PRO A 305 -39.37 38.02 -23.57
N ASP A 306 -39.03 39.23 -24.00
CA ASP A 306 -39.17 40.50 -23.31
C ASP A 306 -40.62 40.72 -22.79
N GLN A 307 -40.81 40.70 -21.45
CA GLN A 307 -42.01 41.29 -20.84
C GLN A 307 -41.56 42.10 -19.62
N GLN A 308 -41.28 43.37 -19.90
CA GLN A 308 -41.41 44.42 -18.92
C GLN A 308 -42.87 44.52 -18.49
N GLN A 309 -43.17 44.09 -17.27
CA GLN A 309 -44.36 44.50 -16.55
C GLN A 309 -43.99 45.02 -15.16
N ASP A 310 -44.54 46.19 -14.89
CA ASP A 310 -44.29 47.09 -13.76
C ASP A 310 -44.35 46.46 -12.36
N ILE A 311 -43.28 46.69 -11.64
CA ILE A 311 -43.16 46.33 -10.20
C ILE A 311 -43.85 47.32 -9.26
N ASN A 312 -44.67 48.23 -9.79
CA ASN A 312 -45.26 49.30 -8.96
C ASN A 312 -46.68 49.04 -8.40
N ASP A 313 -47.31 47.89 -8.70
CA ASP A 313 -48.70 47.64 -8.27
C ASP A 313 -48.90 46.62 -7.13
N ILE A 314 -47.84 46.19 -6.45
CA ILE A 314 -47.96 45.17 -5.37
C ILE A 314 -47.68 45.79 -3.96
N LEU A 315 -47.38 47.06 -3.87
CA LEU A 315 -47.04 47.63 -2.53
C LEU A 315 -48.10 48.55 -1.90
N PHE A 316 -49.24 48.75 -2.52
CA PHE A 316 -50.33 49.51 -1.87
C PHE A 316 -51.71 48.97 -2.28
N ASN A 317 -52.13 47.87 -1.64
CA ASN A 317 -53.51 47.57 -1.26
C ASN A 317 -53.52 46.48 -0.20
#